data_8c5b13a29b6e1ef0ea1db0896c22ec0c
#
_entry.id   8c5b13a29b6e1ef0ea1db0896c22ec0c
#
_cell.length_a   1.000
_cell.length_b   1.000
_cell.length_c   1.000
_cell.angle_alpha   90.00
_cell.angle_beta   90.00
_cell.angle_gamma   90.00
#
_symmetry.space_group_name_H-M   'P 1'
#
loop_
_entity.id
_entity.type
_entity.pdbx_description
1 polymer ?
#
loop_
_entity_poly.entity_id
_entity_poly.type
_entity_poly.pdbx_seq_one_letter_code
_entity_poly.pdbx_strand_id
1 'polypeptide(L)'
;MENIINFDTNNHSVFLLQYHLIMCTKYRRKVIDDKVSHRLKEMFLHIAPSYNITLEEWNHDSDHVHILFRGQPNTEISKFINAYKSASSRLIKKEYQDIRK
;
A
#
# COMPACT_ATOMS: atom_id res chain seq x y z
N MET A 1 19.45 -20.65 1.67
CA MET A 1 19.73 -20.74 0.85
C MET A 1 19.94 -20.50 0.45
N GLU A 2 19.57 -20.57 0.65
CA GLU A 2 19.86 -20.55 -0.22
C GLU A 2 20.00 -20.16 -0.59
N ASN A 3 20.05 -20.41 -0.38
CA ASN A 3 20.42 -20.16 -1.16
C ASN A 3 20.47 -19.99 -1.51
N ILE A 4 20.32 -20.23 -1.58
CA ILE A 4 20.47 -20.32 -2.21
C ILE A 4 20.54 -20.30 -2.67
N ILE A 5 20.51 -20.50 -2.81
CA ILE A 5 20.43 -20.74 -3.50
C ILE A 5 20.22 -20.88 -4.22
N ASN A 6 20.24 -21.22 -4.53
CA ASN A 6 19.84 -21.55 -5.25
C ASN A 6 19.26 -21.31 -5.68
N PHE A 7 18.90 -21.32 -6.00
CA PHE A 7 18.10 -21.20 -6.34
C PHE A 7 17.76 -21.42 -7.25
N ASP A 8 17.54 -21.90 -7.54
CA ASP A 8 17.01 -22.20 -8.21
C ASP A 8 16.51 -22.07 -8.60
N THR A 9 16.23 -22.17 -8.63
CA THR A 9 15.52 -22.14 -8.88
C THR A 9 14.88 -21.80 -9.04
N ASN A 10 14.69 -21.78 -9.20
CA ASN A 10 13.87 -21.48 -9.14
C ASN A 10 13.15 -21.56 -8.91
N ASN A 11 12.99 -21.84 -9.03
CA ASN A 11 12.05 -22.22 -8.76
C ASN A 11 11.37 -22.26 -7.67
N HIS A 12 11.43 -22.50 -7.37
CA HIS A 12 10.55 -22.55 -6.33
C HIS A 12 10.93 -21.86 -5.11
N SER A 13 11.82 -21.20 -5.11
CA SER A 13 12.16 -20.29 -4.03
C SER A 13 11.30 -19.09 -4.16
N VAL A 14 10.36 -18.95 -3.27
CA VAL A 14 9.51 -17.78 -3.27
C VAL A 14 10.14 -16.77 -2.34
N PHE A 15 10.60 -15.67 -2.90
CA PHE A 15 11.11 -14.56 -2.09
C PHE A 15 9.94 -13.65 -1.78
N LEU A 16 9.64 -13.54 -0.49
CA LEU A 16 8.63 -12.62 -0.04
C LEU A 16 9.32 -11.32 0.35
N LEU A 17 9.02 -10.27 -0.39
CA LEU A 17 9.61 -8.96 -0.12
C LEU A 17 8.62 -8.13 0.67
N GLN A 18 9.06 -7.64 1.81
CA GLN A 18 8.23 -6.77 2.64
C GLN A 18 8.52 -5.31 2.34
N TYR A 19 7.47 -4.53 2.29
CA TYR A 19 7.56 -3.10 2.01
C TYR A 19 6.80 -2.32 3.07
N HIS A 20 7.35 -1.20 3.44
CA HIS A 20 6.74 -0.30 4.40
C HIS A 20 6.43 1.01 3.68
N LEU A 21 5.17 1.27 3.42
CA LEU A 21 4.72 2.48 2.75
C LEU A 21 4.15 3.44 3.78
N ILE A 22 4.63 4.67 3.76
CA ILE A 22 4.09 5.73 4.60
C ILE A 22 3.49 6.77 3.68
N MET A 23 2.18 7.01 3.82
CA MET A 23 1.51 8.05 3.06
C MET A 23 1.15 9.18 4.01
N CYS A 24 1.63 10.37 3.71
CA CYS A 24 1.35 11.55 4.51
C CYS A 24 0.37 12.45 3.79
N THR A 25 -0.46 13.14 4.56
CA THR A 25 -1.33 14.14 3.99
C THR A 25 -0.50 15.32 3.52
N LYS A 26 -1.01 16.03 2.51
CA LYS A 26 -0.34 17.23 2.03
C LYS A 26 -0.27 18.26 3.16
N TYR A 27 0.93 18.80 3.39
CA TYR A 27 1.22 19.75 4.46
C TYR A 27 0.93 19.19 5.86
N ARG A 28 0.94 17.86 6.00
CA ARG A 28 0.72 17.16 7.27
C ARG A 28 -0.58 17.58 7.94
N ARG A 29 -1.61 17.77 7.14
CA ARG A 29 -2.94 18.13 7.66
C ARG A 29 -3.54 16.94 8.42
N LYS A 30 -4.13 17.22 9.56
CA LYS A 30 -4.66 16.18 10.44
C LYS A 30 -6.11 15.88 10.09
N VAL A 31 -6.28 15.20 8.97
CA VAL A 31 -7.61 14.91 8.42
C VAL A 31 -7.93 13.42 8.35
N ILE A 32 -7.01 12.54 8.77
CA ILE A 32 -7.24 11.10 8.72
C ILE A 32 -7.83 10.64 10.04
N ASP A 33 -9.12 10.29 10.01
CA ASP A 33 -9.78 9.64 11.13
C ASP A 33 -10.00 8.18 10.80
N ASP A 34 -10.69 7.45 11.68
CA ASP A 34 -10.92 6.02 11.47
C ASP A 34 -11.71 5.76 10.18
N LYS A 35 -12.64 6.63 9.86
CA LYS A 35 -13.46 6.46 8.67
C LYS A 35 -12.62 6.63 7.40
N VAL A 36 -11.82 7.68 7.34
CA VAL A 36 -10.94 7.92 6.19
C VAL A 36 -9.92 6.79 6.07
N SER A 37 -9.32 6.39 7.19
CA SER A 37 -8.38 5.28 7.21
C SER A 37 -9.01 3.99 6.69
N HIS A 38 -10.21 3.67 7.14
CA HIS A 38 -10.91 2.48 6.69
C HIS A 38 -11.13 2.50 5.17
N ARG A 39 -11.51 3.65 4.65
CA ARG A 39 -11.75 3.79 3.22
C ARG A 39 -10.47 3.62 2.42
N LEU A 40 -9.37 4.19 2.91
CA LEU A 40 -8.06 4.02 2.27
C LEU A 40 -7.63 2.56 2.27
N LYS A 41 -7.92 1.86 3.36
CA LYS A 41 -7.60 0.43 3.47
C LYS A 41 -8.42 -0.40 2.47
N GLU A 42 -9.70 -0.09 2.33
CA GLU A 42 -10.55 -0.76 1.36
C GLU A 42 -10.00 -0.62 -0.05
N MET A 43 -9.56 0.59 -0.40
CA MET A 43 -8.96 0.83 -1.71
C MET A 43 -7.70 0.01 -1.92
N PHE A 44 -6.86 -0.06 -0.88
CA PHE A 44 -5.65 -0.87 -0.93
C PHE A 44 -5.99 -2.33 -1.22
N LEU A 45 -6.94 -2.87 -0.46
CA LEU A 45 -7.34 -4.27 -0.60
C LEU A 45 -8.00 -4.55 -1.94
N HIS A 46 -8.59 -3.55 -2.56
CA HIS A 46 -9.20 -3.70 -3.87
C HIS A 46 -8.15 -3.77 -4.98
N ILE A 47 -7.10 -2.97 -4.88
CA ILE A 47 -6.08 -2.87 -5.93
C ILE A 47 -4.97 -3.91 -5.77
N ALA A 48 -4.62 -4.24 -4.53
CA ALA A 48 -3.46 -5.08 -4.23
C ALA A 48 -3.44 -6.44 -4.94
N PRO A 49 -4.57 -7.18 -5.03
CA PRO A 49 -4.53 -8.50 -5.68
C PRO A 49 -4.06 -8.47 -7.12
N SER A 50 -4.37 -7.40 -7.85
CA SER A 50 -3.94 -7.26 -9.25
C SER A 50 -2.42 -7.19 -9.39
N TYR A 51 -1.72 -6.88 -8.30
CA TYR A 51 -0.28 -6.72 -8.30
C TYR A 51 0.42 -7.80 -7.46
N ASN A 52 -0.32 -8.84 -7.05
CA ASN A 52 0.22 -9.91 -6.20
C ASN A 52 0.76 -9.36 -4.89
N ILE A 53 0.03 -8.44 -4.31
CA ILE A 53 0.41 -7.80 -3.06
C ILE A 53 -0.54 -8.23 -1.96
N THR A 54 0.02 -8.53 -0.77
CA THR A 54 -0.75 -8.94 0.40
C THR A 54 -0.51 -7.93 1.51
N LEU A 55 -1.58 -7.38 2.04
CA LEU A 55 -1.50 -6.48 3.18
C LEU A 55 -1.19 -7.27 4.44
N GLU A 56 -0.22 -6.79 5.22
CA GLU A 56 0.14 -7.42 6.49
C GLU A 56 -0.28 -6.61 7.70
N GLU A 57 -0.01 -5.30 7.68
CA GLU A 57 -0.35 -4.41 8.77
C GLU A 57 -0.83 -3.09 8.25
N TRP A 58 -1.77 -2.50 8.95
CA TRP A 58 -2.32 -1.20 8.62
C TRP A 58 -2.48 -0.40 9.90
N ASN A 59 -1.81 0.74 9.96
CA ASN A 59 -1.91 1.66 11.09
C ASN A 59 -2.01 3.08 10.57
N HIS A 60 -2.62 3.95 11.34
CA HIS A 60 -2.71 5.34 10.93
C HIS A 60 -2.62 6.27 12.13
N ASP A 61 -2.24 7.48 11.82
CA ASP A 61 -2.37 8.61 12.73
C ASP A 61 -3.20 9.67 12.00
N SER A 62 -3.32 10.84 12.58
CA SER A 62 -4.19 11.87 12.00
C SER A 62 -3.67 12.45 10.69
N ASP A 63 -2.38 12.37 10.43
CA ASP A 63 -1.77 12.96 9.24
C ASP A 63 -1.00 11.96 8.36
N HIS A 64 -1.04 10.67 8.71
CA HIS A 64 -0.36 9.68 7.88
C HIS A 64 -0.92 8.28 8.09
N VAL A 65 -0.59 7.41 7.15
CA VAL A 65 -0.97 5.98 7.20
C VAL A 65 0.30 5.17 7.03
N HIS A 66 0.45 4.14 7.89
CA HIS A 66 1.53 3.15 7.81
C HIS A 66 0.98 1.87 7.22
N ILE A 67 1.57 1.41 6.14
CA ILE A 67 1.11 0.20 5.46
C ILE A 67 2.30 -0.76 5.33
N LEU A 68 2.18 -1.92 5.95
CA LEU A 68 3.16 -2.99 5.76
C LEU A 68 2.54 -4.03 4.85
N PHE A 69 3.21 -4.33 3.75
CA PHE A 69 2.69 -5.29 2.79
C PHE A 69 3.80 -6.13 2.19
N ARG A 70 3.41 -7.24 1.59
CA ARG A 70 4.34 -8.15 0.93
C ARG A 70 4.09 -8.17 -0.56
N GLY A 71 5.18 -8.29 -1.31
CA GLY A 71 5.12 -8.49 -2.74
C GLY A 71 6.02 -9.64 -3.14
N GLN A 72 6.00 -9.97 -4.41
CA GLN A 72 6.87 -10.99 -4.98
C GLN A 72 7.93 -10.32 -5.83
N PRO A 73 9.04 -11.02 -6.15
CA PRO A 73 10.10 -10.41 -6.95
C PRO A 73 9.62 -9.84 -8.28
N ASN A 74 8.56 -10.42 -8.85
CA ASN A 74 8.03 -9.95 -10.12
C ASN A 74 6.95 -8.88 -9.96
N THR A 75 6.69 -8.43 -8.73
CA THR A 75 5.69 -7.39 -8.49
C THR A 75 6.22 -6.04 -8.94
N GLU A 76 5.41 -5.33 -9.71
CA GLU A 76 5.79 -3.98 -10.15
C GLU A 76 5.37 -2.97 -9.10
N ILE A 77 6.21 -2.83 -8.10
CA ILE A 77 5.91 -2.03 -6.90
C ILE A 77 5.62 -0.56 -7.25
N SER A 78 6.44 0.03 -8.12
CA SER A 78 6.25 1.44 -8.48
C SER A 78 4.89 1.66 -9.14
N LYS A 79 4.49 0.74 -10.01
CA LYS A 79 3.18 0.85 -10.67
C LYS A 79 2.06 0.71 -9.67
N PHE A 80 2.19 -0.23 -8.74
CA PHE A 80 1.20 -0.40 -7.69
C PHE A 80 1.05 0.86 -6.84
N ILE A 81 2.17 1.39 -6.37
CA ILE A 81 2.14 2.56 -5.49
C ILE A 81 1.53 3.75 -6.22
N ASN A 82 1.89 3.96 -7.49
CA ASN A 82 1.32 5.06 -8.26
C ASN A 82 -0.16 4.88 -8.49
N ALA A 83 -0.59 3.66 -8.82
CA ALA A 83 -2.00 3.37 -9.02
C ALA A 83 -2.80 3.60 -7.74
N TYR A 84 -2.28 3.11 -6.63
CA TYR A 84 -2.96 3.26 -5.36
C TYR A 84 -3.04 4.72 -4.93
N LYS A 85 -1.93 5.46 -5.02
CA LYS A 85 -1.92 6.87 -4.63
C LYS A 85 -2.89 7.69 -5.48
N SER A 86 -2.90 7.45 -6.79
CA SER A 86 -3.79 8.18 -7.68
C SER A 86 -5.26 7.88 -7.40
N ALA A 87 -5.58 6.60 -7.27
CA ALA A 87 -6.96 6.18 -7.03
C ALA A 87 -7.46 6.66 -5.68
N SER A 88 -6.64 6.50 -4.63
CA SER A 88 -7.05 6.89 -3.29
C SER A 88 -7.19 8.40 -3.17
N SER A 89 -6.30 9.15 -3.79
CA SER A 89 -6.37 10.61 -3.77
C SER A 89 -7.66 11.09 -4.43
N ARG A 90 -8.00 10.55 -5.60
CA ARG A 90 -9.23 10.93 -6.29
C ARG A 90 -10.46 10.58 -5.48
N LEU A 91 -10.49 9.38 -4.90
CA LEU A 91 -11.64 8.93 -4.14
C LEU A 91 -11.86 9.77 -2.89
N ILE A 92 -10.78 10.04 -2.16
CA ILE A 92 -10.87 10.83 -0.93
C ILE A 92 -11.33 12.26 -1.24
N LYS A 93 -10.79 12.85 -2.31
CA LYS A 93 -11.21 14.19 -2.71
C LYS A 93 -12.69 14.23 -3.09
N LYS A 94 -13.20 13.14 -3.66
CA LYS A 94 -14.59 13.06 -4.07
C LYS A 94 -15.51 12.86 -2.87
N GLU A 95 -15.12 11.99 -1.93
CA GLU A 95 -15.98 11.61 -0.81
C GLU A 95 -15.84 12.51 0.40
N TYR A 96 -14.68 13.13 0.58
CA TYR A 96 -14.39 13.94 1.78
C TYR A 96 -13.93 15.32 1.35
N GLN A 97 -14.89 16.15 1.01
CA GLN A 97 -14.60 17.47 0.46
C GLN A 97 -13.78 18.37 1.39
N ASP A 98 -13.90 18.15 2.68
CA ASP A 98 -13.11 18.89 3.67
C ASP A 98 -11.62 18.73 3.45
N ILE A 99 -11.19 17.57 2.96
CA ILE A 99 -9.78 17.25 2.78
C ILE A 99 -9.20 17.97 1.57
N ARG A 100 -10.04 18.34 0.63
CA ARG A 100 -9.60 19.01 -0.60
C ARG A 100 -9.03 20.40 -0.33
N LYS A 101 -9.47 21.00 0.74
CA LYS A 101 -9.03 22.36 1.11
C LYS A 101 -7.68 22.34 1.86
#